data_7777cf50ba81815354a882ae3a497296
#
_entry.id   7777cf50ba81815354a882ae3a497296
#
_cell.length_a   1.000
_cell.length_b   1.000
_cell.length_c   1.000
_cell.angle_alpha   90.00
_cell.angle_beta   90.00
_cell.angle_gamma   90.00
#
_symmetry.space_group_name_H-M   'P 1'
#
loop_
_entity.id
_entity.type
_entity.pdbx_description
1 polymer ?
#
loop_
_entity_poly.entity_id
_entity_poly.type
_entity_poly.pdbx_seq_one_letter_code
_entity_poly.pdbx_strand_id
1 'polypeptide(L)'
;MQDIAQGEGDLTRRLSIQGKDEFAELGGSFNQFVERVHASIAEVSSATLQVHDLSQRVVNSSNSSIVGFDEQSARTNSVAAAINELGAATQEIARNASDASIQASEARTQAEDGQVVVEKTIHAMSTLSAKISDSCTQIEQLNASTDNIGHILDVIKGISQQTNLLALNAAIEAARAGEAGRGFAVVADEVRNLAHRTQTSADEIHKMIGGLQTGSQHAVLNMNESQVSSQESVEVANQAGSRLRDVTRRIGDIDGMNQSVAAATEEQTAVVETLNIDINQINTLNQQGVANLNETLKDCAALSQQAGRLKQLVDSFKI
;
A
#
# COMPACT_ATOMS: atom_id res chain seq x y z
N MET A 1 22.68 99.74 -1.21
CA MET A 1 21.78 99.17 -0.19
C MET A 1 20.32 99.29 -0.59
N GLN A 2 19.79 100.41 -1.07
CA GLN A 2 18.39 100.45 -1.52
C GLN A 2 18.07 99.49 -2.66
N ASP A 3 19.01 99.23 -3.57
CA ASP A 3 18.92 98.35 -4.72
C ASP A 3 18.78 96.88 -4.31
N ILE A 4 19.39 96.41 -3.18
CA ILE A 4 19.28 95.08 -2.61
C ILE A 4 18.01 95.00 -1.77
N ALA A 5 17.52 96.04 -1.14
CA ALA A 5 16.32 96.07 -0.30
C ALA A 5 15.01 96.21 -1.09
N GLN A 6 15.05 96.90 -2.25
CA GLN A 6 13.90 97.19 -3.11
C GLN A 6 14.01 96.65 -4.54
N GLY A 7 15.18 96.02 -4.91
CA GLY A 7 15.43 95.40 -6.20
C GLY A 7 15.15 93.93 -6.18
N GLU A 8 15.46 93.24 -7.31
CA GLU A 8 15.24 91.80 -7.56
C GLU A 8 16.11 90.84 -6.72
N GLY A 9 16.58 91.30 -5.50
CA GLY A 9 17.39 90.42 -4.61
C GLY A 9 18.73 90.00 -5.24
N ASP A 10 19.39 90.81 -6.00
CA ASP A 10 20.66 90.52 -6.70
C ASP A 10 21.82 90.41 -5.69
N LEU A 11 22.14 89.20 -5.28
CA LEU A 11 23.19 88.85 -4.35
C LEU A 11 24.58 88.74 -5.03
N THR A 12 24.69 88.96 -6.32
CA THR A 12 25.96 89.00 -7.05
C THR A 12 26.66 90.35 -6.96
N ARG A 13 25.93 91.42 -6.64
CA ARG A 13 26.47 92.81 -6.53
C ARG A 13 27.20 92.98 -5.22
N ARG A 14 28.29 93.83 -5.28
CA ARG A 14 29.08 94.17 -4.12
C ARG A 14 29.20 95.67 -4.07
N LEU A 15 29.25 96.24 -2.87
CA LEU A 15 29.54 97.67 -2.68
C LEU A 15 30.99 97.95 -3.04
N SER A 16 31.22 99.07 -3.84
CA SER A 16 32.55 99.50 -4.10
C SER A 16 33.10 100.19 -2.84
N ILE A 17 34.21 99.68 -2.32
CA ILE A 17 34.86 100.24 -1.13
C ILE A 17 35.95 101.19 -1.58
N GLN A 18 35.73 102.51 -1.31
CA GLN A 18 36.72 103.55 -1.57
C GLN A 18 37.05 104.21 -0.25
N GLY A 19 38.34 104.25 0.14
CA GLY A 19 38.79 104.90 1.36
C GLY A 19 39.22 103.89 2.46
N LYS A 20 39.59 104.42 3.63
CA LYS A 20 39.96 103.67 4.85
C LYS A 20 39.19 104.18 6.08
N ASP A 21 38.01 104.78 5.87
CA ASP A 21 37.14 105.28 6.89
C ASP A 21 36.12 104.31 7.37
N GLU A 22 35.33 104.67 8.35
CA GLU A 22 34.28 103.84 8.96
C GLU A 22 33.26 103.36 7.95
N PHE A 23 33.04 104.08 6.86
CA PHE A 23 32.15 103.70 5.77
C PHE A 23 32.75 102.55 4.91
N ALA A 24 34.08 102.54 4.73
CA ALA A 24 34.78 101.51 4.05
C ALA A 24 34.72 100.18 4.87
N GLU A 25 34.87 100.24 6.18
CA GLU A 25 34.73 99.11 7.10
C GLU A 25 33.30 98.56 7.09
N LEU A 26 32.28 99.46 7.15
CA LEU A 26 30.88 99.09 7.05
C LEU A 26 30.57 98.41 5.68
N GLY A 27 31.12 98.97 4.59
CA GLY A 27 30.98 98.40 3.25
C GLY A 27 31.59 96.98 3.14
N GLY A 28 32.73 96.72 3.77
CA GLY A 28 33.40 95.43 3.86
C GLY A 28 32.56 94.40 4.61
N SER A 29 32.07 94.80 5.79
CA SER A 29 31.20 93.96 6.59
C SER A 29 29.89 93.65 5.87
N PHE A 30 29.31 94.57 5.15
CA PHE A 30 28.11 94.32 4.34
C PHE A 30 28.39 93.38 3.17
N ASN A 31 29.51 93.56 2.44
CA ASN A 31 29.88 92.62 1.37
C ASN A 31 30.09 91.16 1.90
N GLN A 32 30.68 91.09 3.08
CA GLN A 32 30.86 89.78 3.74
C GLN A 32 29.50 89.18 4.15
N PHE A 33 28.56 89.97 4.62
CA PHE A 33 27.19 89.48 4.90
C PHE A 33 26.50 89.00 3.61
N VAL A 34 26.54 89.81 2.51
CA VAL A 34 25.94 89.37 1.22
C VAL A 34 26.57 88.11 0.68
N GLU A 35 27.89 87.93 0.83
CA GLU A 35 28.57 86.68 0.44
C GLU A 35 28.06 85.47 1.22
N ARG A 36 27.88 85.58 2.53
CA ARG A 36 27.30 84.50 3.34
C ARG A 36 25.87 84.18 2.95
N VAL A 37 25.05 85.23 2.70
CA VAL A 37 23.67 85.01 2.27
C VAL A 37 23.64 84.30 0.90
N HIS A 38 24.47 84.76 -0.06
CA HIS A 38 24.61 84.15 -1.38
C HIS A 38 24.99 82.72 -1.28
N ALA A 39 26.00 82.37 -0.48
CA ALA A 39 26.42 80.93 -0.28
C ALA A 39 25.30 80.11 0.34
N SER A 40 24.60 80.60 1.36
CA SER A 40 23.48 79.90 2.00
C SER A 40 22.30 79.70 1.03
N ILE A 41 21.95 80.64 0.19
CA ILE A 41 20.90 80.54 -0.80
C ILE A 41 21.29 79.53 -1.89
N ALA A 42 22.55 79.52 -2.35
CA ALA A 42 23.07 78.56 -3.31
C ALA A 42 23.02 77.09 -2.73
N GLU A 43 23.36 76.93 -1.46
CA GLU A 43 23.27 75.66 -0.76
C GLU A 43 21.82 75.17 -0.64
N VAL A 44 20.88 76.02 -0.27
CA VAL A 44 19.44 75.73 -0.21
C VAL A 44 18.91 75.33 -1.59
N SER A 45 19.33 76.04 -2.65
CA SER A 45 18.97 75.68 -4.03
C SER A 45 19.40 74.27 -4.39
N SER A 46 20.67 73.98 -4.11
CA SER A 46 21.22 72.63 -4.37
C SER A 46 20.49 71.58 -3.59
N ALA A 47 20.25 71.75 -2.28
CA ALA A 47 19.52 70.83 -1.43
C ALA A 47 18.08 70.62 -1.94
N THR A 48 17.40 71.64 -2.41
CA THR A 48 16.03 71.55 -2.94
C THR A 48 15.97 70.72 -4.20
N LEU A 49 16.93 70.84 -5.10
CA LEU A 49 17.04 70.00 -6.30
C LEU A 49 17.29 68.54 -5.94
N GLN A 50 18.14 68.28 -4.95
CA GLN A 50 18.38 66.88 -4.46
C GLN A 50 17.14 66.28 -3.84
N VAL A 51 16.37 67.06 -3.04
CA VAL A 51 15.11 66.59 -2.46
C VAL A 51 14.11 66.22 -3.56
N HIS A 52 14.00 67.06 -4.60
CA HIS A 52 13.12 66.79 -5.74
C HIS A 52 13.53 65.49 -6.47
N ASP A 53 14.82 65.29 -6.77
CA ASP A 53 15.34 64.07 -7.42
C ASP A 53 15.10 62.83 -6.57
N LEU A 54 15.40 62.86 -5.26
CA LEU A 54 15.15 61.78 -4.33
C LEU A 54 13.66 61.43 -4.26
N SER A 55 12.78 62.41 -4.19
CA SER A 55 11.33 62.21 -4.19
C SER A 55 10.88 61.50 -5.46
N GLN A 56 11.38 61.89 -6.64
CA GLN A 56 11.06 61.23 -7.91
C GLN A 56 11.54 59.77 -7.94
N ARG A 57 12.72 59.48 -7.40
CA ARG A 57 13.26 58.11 -7.28
C ARG A 57 12.41 57.24 -6.36
N VAL A 58 11.93 57.79 -5.23
CA VAL A 58 11.01 57.09 -4.32
C VAL A 58 9.68 56.76 -5.02
N VAL A 59 9.11 57.71 -5.79
CA VAL A 59 7.90 57.49 -6.59
C VAL A 59 8.08 56.32 -7.56
N ASN A 60 9.19 56.31 -8.32
CA ASN A 60 9.48 55.27 -9.29
C ASN A 60 9.63 53.86 -8.60
N SER A 61 10.35 53.83 -7.46
CA SER A 61 10.53 52.59 -6.67
C SER A 61 9.20 52.11 -6.09
N SER A 62 8.36 53.02 -5.57
CA SER A 62 7.04 52.68 -5.03
C SER A 62 6.11 52.08 -6.09
N ASN A 63 6.08 52.68 -7.28
CA ASN A 63 5.30 52.15 -8.41
C ASN A 63 5.78 50.76 -8.83
N SER A 64 7.08 50.50 -8.90
CA SER A 64 7.63 49.17 -9.18
C SER A 64 7.26 48.19 -8.09
N SER A 65 7.25 48.58 -6.82
CA SER A 65 6.84 47.73 -5.70
C SER A 65 5.35 47.37 -5.74
N ILE A 66 4.47 48.32 -6.15
CA ILE A 66 3.03 48.05 -6.34
C ILE A 66 2.82 46.93 -7.38
N VAL A 67 3.52 47.05 -8.53
CA VAL A 67 3.46 45.95 -9.56
C VAL A 67 3.94 44.62 -8.99
N GLY A 68 5.00 44.65 -8.15
CA GLY A 68 5.48 43.42 -7.46
C GLY A 68 4.44 42.84 -6.51
N PHE A 69 3.68 43.66 -5.78
CA PHE A 69 2.60 43.16 -4.90
C PHE A 69 1.42 42.59 -5.68
N ASP A 70 1.07 43.13 -6.85
CA ASP A 70 0.05 42.56 -7.73
C ASP A 70 0.45 41.17 -8.23
N GLU A 71 1.70 41.01 -8.66
CA GLU A 71 2.23 39.70 -9.06
C GLU A 71 2.27 38.73 -7.88
N GLN A 72 2.69 39.19 -6.70
CA GLN A 72 2.70 38.37 -5.48
C GLN A 72 1.29 37.92 -5.11
N SER A 73 0.28 38.79 -5.23
CA SER A 73 -1.13 38.44 -4.96
C SER A 73 -1.62 37.38 -5.92
N ALA A 74 -1.31 37.47 -7.22
CA ALA A 74 -1.67 36.45 -8.21
C ALA A 74 -1.04 35.09 -7.88
N ARG A 75 0.24 35.08 -7.50
CA ARG A 75 0.96 33.85 -7.09
C ARG A 75 0.38 33.28 -5.80
N THR A 76 0.05 34.12 -4.82
CA THR A 76 -0.56 33.70 -3.55
C THR A 76 -1.91 33.02 -3.79
N ASN A 77 -2.74 33.54 -4.69
CA ASN A 77 -4.01 32.93 -5.07
C ASN A 77 -3.81 31.56 -5.75
N SER A 78 -2.77 31.41 -6.57
CA SER A 78 -2.43 30.11 -7.17
C SER A 78 -1.99 29.08 -6.13
N VAL A 79 -1.22 29.51 -5.13
CA VAL A 79 -0.82 28.67 -4.00
C VAL A 79 -2.03 28.27 -3.15
N ALA A 80 -2.96 29.21 -2.91
CA ALA A 80 -4.23 28.90 -2.20
C ALA A 80 -5.04 27.81 -2.91
N ALA A 81 -5.14 27.87 -4.25
CA ALA A 81 -5.81 26.84 -5.04
C ALA A 81 -5.12 25.47 -4.88
N ALA A 82 -3.77 25.42 -4.97
CA ALA A 82 -3.01 24.18 -4.80
C ALA A 82 -3.15 23.59 -3.37
N ILE A 83 -3.23 24.45 -2.33
CA ILE A 83 -3.47 24.01 -0.95
C ILE A 83 -4.86 23.39 -0.79
N ASN A 84 -5.87 23.94 -1.44
CA ASN A 84 -7.23 23.38 -1.43
C ASN A 84 -7.27 22.00 -2.14
N GLU A 85 -6.58 21.86 -3.27
CA GLU A 85 -6.44 20.56 -3.96
C GLU A 85 -5.68 19.55 -3.07
N LEU A 86 -4.62 19.97 -2.41
CA LEU A 86 -3.88 19.15 -1.46
C LEU A 86 -4.77 18.69 -0.31
N GLY A 87 -5.62 19.57 0.23
CA GLY A 87 -6.58 19.22 1.28
C GLY A 87 -7.58 18.15 0.83
N ALA A 88 -8.12 18.30 -0.39
CA ALA A 88 -9.02 17.30 -0.96
C ALA A 88 -8.32 15.94 -1.17
N ALA A 89 -7.11 15.94 -1.71
CA ALA A 89 -6.31 14.73 -1.91
C ALA A 89 -5.97 14.04 -0.57
N THR A 90 -5.63 14.81 0.47
CA THR A 90 -5.36 14.28 1.81
C THR A 90 -6.59 13.58 2.40
N GLN A 91 -7.78 14.17 2.25
CA GLN A 91 -9.03 13.54 2.69
C GLN A 91 -9.34 12.25 1.93
N GLU A 92 -9.04 12.20 0.63
CA GLU A 92 -9.21 11.00 -0.20
C GLU A 92 -8.24 9.89 0.25
N ILE A 93 -6.98 10.23 0.54
CA ILE A 93 -5.99 9.27 1.07
C ILE A 93 -6.46 8.69 2.41
N ALA A 94 -6.97 9.53 3.33
CA ALA A 94 -7.49 9.06 4.62
C ALA A 94 -8.66 8.08 4.45
N ARG A 95 -9.58 8.37 3.53
CA ARG A 95 -10.70 7.48 3.20
C ARG A 95 -10.20 6.16 2.62
N ASN A 96 -9.29 6.21 1.65
CA ASN A 96 -8.71 5.02 1.02
C ASN A 96 -7.96 4.13 2.04
N ALA A 97 -7.23 4.73 2.98
CA ALA A 97 -6.57 4.00 4.07
C ALA A 97 -7.58 3.30 4.99
N SER A 98 -8.69 3.97 5.31
CA SER A 98 -9.79 3.39 6.10
C SER A 98 -10.45 2.21 5.37
N ASP A 99 -10.77 2.37 4.10
CA ASP A 99 -11.39 1.33 3.28
C ASP A 99 -10.44 0.12 3.11
N ALA A 100 -9.14 0.37 2.92
CA ALA A 100 -8.12 -0.68 2.84
C ALA A 100 -7.96 -1.44 4.16
N SER A 101 -8.10 -0.78 5.33
CA SER A 101 -8.09 -1.44 6.64
C SER A 101 -9.30 -2.36 6.81
N ILE A 102 -10.50 -1.93 6.38
CA ILE A 102 -11.71 -2.76 6.39
C ILE A 102 -11.51 -4.00 5.52
N GLN A 103 -11.04 -3.83 4.27
CA GLN A 103 -10.76 -4.95 3.36
C GLN A 103 -9.69 -5.90 3.91
N ALA A 104 -8.66 -5.39 4.56
CA ALA A 104 -7.63 -6.20 5.22
C ALA A 104 -8.27 -7.04 6.35
N SER A 105 -9.15 -6.47 7.16
CA SER A 105 -9.87 -7.21 8.23
C SER A 105 -10.76 -8.33 7.66
N GLU A 106 -11.48 -8.07 6.58
CA GLU A 106 -12.31 -9.08 5.90
C GLU A 106 -11.45 -10.20 5.30
N ALA A 107 -10.35 -9.85 4.62
CA ALA A 107 -9.43 -10.82 4.04
C ALA A 107 -8.77 -11.70 5.13
N ARG A 108 -8.46 -11.14 6.30
CA ARG A 108 -7.97 -11.88 7.46
C ARG A 108 -8.98 -12.93 7.92
N THR A 109 -10.24 -12.52 8.08
CA THR A 109 -11.31 -13.43 8.48
C THR A 109 -11.47 -14.58 7.47
N GLN A 110 -11.43 -14.29 6.17
CA GLN A 110 -11.49 -15.32 5.13
C GLN A 110 -10.30 -16.28 5.17
N ALA A 111 -9.09 -15.78 5.46
CA ALA A 111 -7.90 -16.62 5.59
C ALA A 111 -7.99 -17.52 6.85
N GLU A 112 -8.49 -17.01 7.97
CA GLU A 112 -8.75 -17.77 9.21
C GLU A 112 -9.81 -18.87 8.98
N ASP A 113 -10.90 -18.56 8.29
CA ASP A 113 -11.92 -19.53 7.89
C ASP A 113 -11.34 -20.60 6.97
N GLY A 114 -10.51 -20.21 6.01
CA GLY A 114 -9.77 -21.13 5.14
C GLY A 114 -8.88 -22.09 5.95
N GLN A 115 -8.22 -21.60 6.99
CA GLN A 115 -7.40 -22.42 7.88
C GLN A 115 -8.22 -23.49 8.60
N VAL A 116 -9.40 -23.14 9.08
CA VAL A 116 -10.35 -24.09 9.70
C VAL A 116 -10.77 -25.19 8.71
N VAL A 117 -11.00 -24.83 7.44
CA VAL A 117 -11.33 -25.82 6.39
C VAL A 117 -10.16 -26.77 6.14
N VAL A 118 -8.93 -26.25 6.08
CA VAL A 118 -7.72 -27.08 5.93
C VAL A 118 -7.54 -28.04 7.11
N GLU A 119 -7.73 -27.59 8.35
CA GLU A 119 -7.67 -28.46 9.55
C GLU A 119 -8.71 -29.58 9.50
N LYS A 120 -9.95 -29.27 9.09
CA LYS A 120 -10.99 -30.31 8.88
C LYS A 120 -10.60 -31.31 7.80
N THR A 121 -9.95 -30.84 6.73
CA THR A 121 -9.46 -31.70 5.64
C THR A 121 -8.38 -32.68 6.14
N ILE A 122 -7.41 -32.17 6.92
CA ILE A 122 -6.36 -33.00 7.53
C ILE A 122 -6.99 -34.09 8.43
N HIS A 123 -7.96 -33.71 9.25
CA HIS A 123 -8.65 -34.64 10.12
C HIS A 123 -9.42 -35.72 9.33
N ALA A 124 -10.11 -35.31 8.24
CA ALA A 124 -10.83 -36.24 7.36
C ALA A 124 -9.87 -37.24 6.66
N MET A 125 -8.72 -36.77 6.17
CA MET A 125 -7.69 -37.62 5.56
C MET A 125 -7.05 -38.56 6.56
N SER A 126 -6.78 -38.12 7.78
CA SER A 126 -6.30 -39.00 8.86
C SER A 126 -7.30 -40.10 9.19
N THR A 127 -8.60 -39.76 9.26
CA THR A 127 -9.67 -40.73 9.48
C THR A 127 -9.77 -41.71 8.31
N LEU A 128 -9.64 -41.27 7.07
CA LEU A 128 -9.61 -42.10 5.87
C LEU A 128 -8.42 -43.06 5.91
N SER A 129 -7.23 -42.57 6.25
CA SER A 129 -6.03 -43.40 6.40
C SER A 129 -6.22 -44.54 7.42
N ALA A 130 -6.83 -44.25 8.57
CA ALA A 130 -7.15 -45.26 9.57
C ALA A 130 -8.12 -46.32 9.03
N LYS A 131 -9.18 -45.90 8.31
CA LYS A 131 -10.14 -46.84 7.70
C LYS A 131 -9.52 -47.70 6.62
N ILE A 132 -8.59 -47.18 5.82
CA ILE A 132 -7.85 -47.95 4.82
C ILE A 132 -7.00 -49.01 5.53
N SER A 133 -6.29 -48.66 6.62
CA SER A 133 -5.50 -49.61 7.40
C SER A 133 -6.35 -50.75 7.99
N ASP A 134 -7.51 -50.42 8.55
CA ASP A 134 -8.48 -51.40 9.03
C ASP A 134 -8.96 -52.34 7.91
N SER A 135 -9.25 -51.77 6.73
CA SER A 135 -9.67 -52.54 5.56
C SER A 135 -8.56 -53.49 5.09
N CYS A 136 -7.30 -53.07 5.08
CA CYS A 136 -6.16 -53.94 4.79
C CYS A 136 -6.11 -55.12 5.75
N THR A 137 -6.23 -54.90 7.04
CA THR A 137 -6.23 -55.94 8.07
C THR A 137 -7.37 -56.97 7.85
N GLN A 138 -8.58 -56.49 7.51
CA GLN A 138 -9.72 -57.36 7.22
C GLN A 138 -9.50 -58.20 5.96
N ILE A 139 -8.91 -57.66 4.91
CA ILE A 139 -8.60 -58.38 3.67
C ILE A 139 -7.49 -59.44 3.92
N GLU A 140 -6.49 -59.11 4.74
CA GLU A 140 -5.44 -60.06 5.14
C GLU A 140 -6.05 -61.26 5.92
N GLN A 141 -6.99 -61.00 6.84
CA GLN A 141 -7.73 -62.06 7.54
C GLN A 141 -8.58 -62.95 6.59
N LEU A 142 -9.22 -62.28 5.60
CA LEU A 142 -9.96 -63.00 4.55
C LEU A 142 -9.01 -63.88 3.73
N ASN A 143 -7.84 -63.37 3.36
CA ASN A 143 -6.85 -64.19 2.62
C ASN A 143 -6.37 -65.34 3.42
N ALA A 144 -6.08 -65.24 4.72
CA ALA A 144 -5.73 -66.38 5.61
C ALA A 144 -6.86 -67.35 5.74
N SER A 145 -8.13 -66.91 5.77
CA SER A 145 -9.28 -67.76 5.82
C SER A 145 -9.49 -68.57 4.53
N THR A 146 -9.29 -67.97 3.38
CA THR A 146 -9.36 -68.62 2.06
C THR A 146 -8.23 -69.61 1.86
N ASP A 147 -7.04 -69.36 2.40
CA ASP A 147 -5.90 -70.28 2.38
C ASP A 147 -6.25 -71.58 3.18
N ASN A 148 -6.81 -71.43 4.38
CA ASN A 148 -7.30 -72.57 5.17
C ASN A 148 -8.37 -73.35 4.44
N ILE A 149 -9.31 -72.69 3.72
CA ILE A 149 -10.33 -73.42 2.92
C ILE A 149 -9.64 -74.22 1.78
N GLY A 150 -8.60 -73.57 1.15
CA GLY A 150 -7.79 -74.33 0.15
C GLY A 150 -7.19 -75.64 0.69
N HIS A 151 -6.59 -75.60 1.87
CA HIS A 151 -6.07 -76.76 2.52
C HIS A 151 -7.16 -77.85 2.82
N ILE A 152 -8.36 -77.41 3.26
CA ILE A 152 -9.49 -78.37 3.49
C ILE A 152 -9.93 -79.02 2.17
N LEU A 153 -9.97 -78.26 1.07
CA LEU A 153 -10.33 -78.80 -0.25
C LEU A 153 -9.30 -79.79 -0.74
N ASP A 154 -8.02 -79.65 -0.48
CA ASP A 154 -6.97 -80.57 -0.80
C ASP A 154 -7.17 -81.88 -0.03
N VAL A 155 -7.57 -81.81 1.25
CA VAL A 155 -7.92 -82.99 2.05
C VAL A 155 -9.16 -83.72 1.48
N ILE A 156 -10.23 -82.96 1.14
CA ILE A 156 -11.45 -83.52 0.53
C ILE A 156 -11.14 -84.22 -0.79
N LYS A 157 -10.31 -83.62 -1.63
CA LYS A 157 -9.84 -84.21 -2.89
C LYS A 157 -9.07 -85.51 -2.66
N GLY A 158 -8.17 -85.51 -1.66
CA GLY A 158 -7.45 -86.72 -1.25
C GLY A 158 -8.38 -87.83 -0.78
N ILE A 159 -9.38 -87.51 0.06
CA ILE A 159 -10.40 -88.53 0.53
C ILE A 159 -11.23 -89.07 -0.65
N SER A 160 -11.65 -88.17 -1.57
CA SER A 160 -12.42 -88.58 -2.75
C SER A 160 -11.61 -89.45 -3.66
N GLN A 161 -10.33 -89.20 -3.88
CA GLN A 161 -9.43 -90.07 -4.62
C GLN A 161 -9.30 -91.49 -3.94
N GLN A 162 -9.11 -91.51 -2.61
CA GLN A 162 -9.04 -92.74 -1.86
C GLN A 162 -10.37 -93.57 -1.94
N THR A 163 -11.49 -92.83 -1.81
CA THR A 163 -12.83 -93.40 -1.92
C THR A 163 -13.08 -94.03 -3.30
N ASN A 164 -12.67 -93.33 -4.35
CA ASN A 164 -12.74 -93.84 -5.72
C ASN A 164 -11.92 -95.11 -5.92
N LEU A 165 -10.71 -95.18 -5.34
CA LEU A 165 -9.87 -96.38 -5.36
C LEU A 165 -10.47 -97.51 -4.56
N LEU A 166 -11.04 -97.28 -3.39
CA LEU A 166 -11.74 -98.28 -2.58
C LEU A 166 -12.98 -98.85 -3.31
N ALA A 167 -13.74 -97.95 -3.93
CA ALA A 167 -14.91 -98.34 -4.72
C ALA A 167 -14.53 -99.16 -5.95
N LEU A 168 -13.43 -98.79 -6.64
CA LEU A 168 -12.89 -99.58 -7.75
C LEU A 168 -12.49 -100.99 -7.30
N ASN A 169 -11.77 -101.16 -6.18
CA ASN A 169 -11.39 -102.43 -5.62
C ASN A 169 -12.61 -103.25 -5.22
N ALA A 170 -13.63 -102.63 -4.64
CA ALA A 170 -14.89 -103.31 -4.30
C ALA A 170 -15.66 -103.78 -5.54
N ALA A 171 -15.70 -102.96 -6.60
CA ALA A 171 -16.31 -103.33 -7.88
C ALA A 171 -15.59 -104.54 -8.52
N ILE A 172 -14.25 -104.55 -8.47
CA ILE A 172 -13.44 -105.70 -8.97
C ILE A 172 -13.77 -107.00 -8.18
N GLU A 173 -13.80 -106.91 -6.85
CA GLU A 173 -14.08 -108.15 -6.04
C GLU A 173 -15.55 -108.58 -6.16
N ALA A 174 -16.49 -107.64 -6.33
CA ALA A 174 -17.89 -107.97 -6.63
C ALA A 174 -18.04 -108.66 -7.99
N ALA A 175 -17.31 -108.26 -9.02
CA ALA A 175 -17.25 -108.91 -10.32
C ALA A 175 -16.63 -110.33 -10.20
N ARG A 176 -15.69 -110.53 -9.30
CA ARG A 176 -15.04 -111.81 -9.03
C ARG A 176 -15.93 -112.84 -8.35
N ALA A 177 -16.93 -112.33 -7.55
CA ALA A 177 -17.91 -113.16 -6.88
C ALA A 177 -19.08 -113.62 -7.79
N GLY A 178 -19.11 -113.25 -9.05
CA GLY A 178 -20.11 -113.68 -10.03
C GLY A 178 -21.54 -113.20 -9.68
N GLU A 179 -22.53 -114.09 -9.87
CA GLU A 179 -23.96 -113.74 -9.58
C GLU A 179 -24.22 -113.30 -8.14
N ALA A 180 -23.48 -113.85 -7.13
CA ALA A 180 -23.61 -113.43 -5.73
C ALA A 180 -23.10 -111.97 -5.45
N GLY A 181 -22.26 -111.44 -6.33
CA GLY A 181 -21.70 -110.11 -6.18
C GLY A 181 -22.47 -108.98 -6.89
N ARG A 182 -23.51 -109.26 -7.69
CA ARG A 182 -24.19 -108.20 -8.54
C ARG A 182 -24.72 -107.01 -7.78
N GLY A 183 -25.33 -107.23 -6.60
CA GLY A 183 -25.82 -106.10 -5.77
C GLY A 183 -24.69 -105.21 -5.24
N PHE A 184 -23.56 -105.79 -4.86
CA PHE A 184 -22.38 -105.11 -4.40
C PHE A 184 -21.69 -104.33 -5.53
N ALA A 185 -21.69 -104.85 -6.75
CA ALA A 185 -21.11 -104.17 -7.91
C ALA A 185 -21.84 -102.82 -8.21
N VAL A 186 -23.18 -102.82 -8.15
CA VAL A 186 -24.00 -101.64 -8.35
C VAL A 186 -23.71 -100.55 -7.28
N VAL A 187 -23.60 -100.99 -6.01
CA VAL A 187 -23.25 -100.02 -4.91
C VAL A 187 -21.85 -99.53 -5.07
N ALA A 188 -20.89 -100.33 -5.47
CA ALA A 188 -19.51 -99.90 -5.71
C ALA A 188 -19.42 -98.91 -6.85
N ASP A 189 -20.14 -99.13 -7.97
CA ASP A 189 -20.17 -98.12 -9.07
C ASP A 189 -20.85 -96.86 -8.66
N GLU A 190 -21.91 -96.85 -7.83
CA GLU A 190 -22.55 -95.66 -7.31
C GLU A 190 -21.63 -94.90 -6.37
N VAL A 191 -20.89 -95.51 -5.47
CA VAL A 191 -19.89 -94.91 -4.60
C VAL A 191 -18.75 -94.30 -5.42
N ARG A 192 -18.32 -95.00 -6.49
CA ARG A 192 -17.31 -94.50 -7.42
C ARG A 192 -17.76 -93.21 -8.14
N ASN A 193 -18.99 -93.20 -8.62
CA ASN A 193 -19.59 -92.01 -9.27
C ASN A 193 -19.72 -90.86 -8.28
N LEU A 194 -20.17 -91.10 -7.04
CA LEU A 194 -20.25 -90.07 -5.99
C LEU A 194 -18.86 -89.50 -5.65
N ALA A 195 -17.82 -90.33 -5.53
CA ALA A 195 -16.46 -89.94 -5.32
C ALA A 195 -15.96 -89.01 -6.46
N HIS A 196 -16.21 -89.36 -7.72
CA HIS A 196 -15.86 -88.60 -8.87
C HIS A 196 -16.58 -87.22 -8.87
N ARG A 197 -17.88 -87.22 -8.60
CA ARG A 197 -18.65 -85.89 -8.47
C ARG A 197 -18.14 -85.08 -7.34
N THR A 198 -17.78 -85.64 -6.19
CA THR A 198 -17.22 -84.95 -5.06
C THR A 198 -15.86 -84.27 -5.44
N GLN A 199 -15.01 -85.01 -6.17
CA GLN A 199 -13.74 -84.46 -6.66
C GLN A 199 -13.94 -83.35 -7.63
N THR A 200 -14.86 -83.40 -8.60
CA THR A 200 -15.17 -82.35 -9.56
C THR A 200 -15.67 -81.10 -8.83
N SER A 201 -16.58 -81.22 -7.85
CA SER A 201 -17.07 -80.09 -7.05
C SER A 201 -15.97 -79.44 -6.21
N ALA A 202 -15.06 -80.29 -5.62
CA ALA A 202 -13.89 -79.71 -4.89
C ALA A 202 -12.94 -78.95 -5.80
N ASP A 203 -12.70 -79.44 -7.03
CA ASP A 203 -11.88 -78.73 -8.01
C ASP A 203 -12.51 -77.41 -8.44
N GLU A 204 -13.84 -77.36 -8.62
CA GLU A 204 -14.56 -76.07 -8.92
C GLU A 204 -14.44 -75.07 -7.77
N ILE A 205 -14.65 -75.54 -6.52
CA ILE A 205 -14.51 -74.65 -5.34
C ILE A 205 -13.06 -74.22 -5.19
N HIS A 206 -12.07 -75.07 -5.41
CA HIS A 206 -10.64 -74.70 -5.35
C HIS A 206 -10.30 -73.61 -6.36
N LYS A 207 -10.85 -73.67 -7.59
CA LYS A 207 -10.69 -72.55 -8.59
C LYS A 207 -11.34 -71.30 -8.12
N MET A 208 -12.52 -71.28 -7.49
CA MET A 208 -13.16 -70.08 -6.93
C MET A 208 -12.32 -69.50 -5.79
N ILE A 209 -11.76 -70.28 -4.91
CA ILE A 209 -10.89 -69.89 -3.83
C ILE A 209 -9.62 -69.22 -4.40
N GLY A 210 -8.98 -69.81 -5.43
CA GLY A 210 -7.84 -69.14 -6.11
C GLY A 210 -8.18 -67.73 -6.72
N GLY A 211 -9.41 -67.66 -7.27
CA GLY A 211 -9.92 -66.34 -7.74
C GLY A 211 -10.10 -65.31 -6.61
N LEU A 212 -10.62 -65.73 -5.46
CA LEU A 212 -10.76 -64.88 -4.27
C LEU A 212 -9.42 -64.47 -3.69
N GLN A 213 -8.42 -65.36 -3.61
CA GLN A 213 -7.07 -65.02 -3.17
C GLN A 213 -6.42 -63.96 -4.06
N THR A 214 -6.49 -64.16 -5.40
CA THR A 214 -5.98 -63.15 -6.37
C THR A 214 -6.69 -61.81 -6.22
N GLY A 215 -8.03 -61.80 -6.09
CA GLY A 215 -8.82 -60.61 -5.87
C GLY A 215 -8.45 -59.88 -4.56
N SER A 216 -8.24 -60.63 -3.49
CA SER A 216 -7.81 -60.11 -2.19
C SER A 216 -6.43 -59.46 -2.26
N GLN A 217 -5.45 -60.08 -2.96
CA GLN A 217 -4.13 -59.52 -3.15
C GLN A 217 -4.18 -58.20 -3.93
N HIS A 218 -4.96 -58.12 -5.00
CA HIS A 218 -5.17 -56.85 -5.74
C HIS A 218 -5.84 -55.78 -4.87
N ALA A 219 -6.79 -56.16 -4.02
CA ALA A 219 -7.43 -55.22 -3.12
C ALA A 219 -6.44 -54.61 -2.10
N VAL A 220 -5.53 -55.42 -1.53
CA VAL A 220 -4.47 -54.95 -0.63
C VAL A 220 -3.52 -53.97 -1.35
N LEU A 221 -3.12 -54.25 -2.59
CA LEU A 221 -2.28 -53.35 -3.38
C LEU A 221 -2.97 -52.00 -3.58
N ASN A 222 -4.22 -51.97 -4.02
CA ASN A 222 -4.98 -50.74 -4.23
C ASN A 222 -5.20 -49.96 -2.92
N MET A 223 -5.38 -50.66 -1.80
CA MET A 223 -5.49 -50.02 -0.48
C MET A 223 -4.16 -49.37 -0.07
N ASN A 224 -3.02 -50.02 -0.32
CA ASN A 224 -1.69 -49.43 -0.05
C ASN A 224 -1.44 -48.19 -0.90
N GLU A 225 -1.79 -48.19 -2.19
CA GLU A 225 -1.71 -46.98 -3.03
C GLU A 225 -2.61 -45.88 -2.51
N SER A 226 -3.84 -46.22 -2.07
CA SER A 226 -4.76 -45.26 -1.46
C SER A 226 -4.22 -44.69 -0.14
N GLN A 227 -3.52 -45.49 0.65
CA GLN A 227 -2.84 -45.07 1.88
C GLN A 227 -1.76 -44.04 1.59
N VAL A 228 -0.90 -44.25 0.57
CA VAL A 228 0.13 -43.32 0.14
C VAL A 228 -0.50 -42.03 -0.33
N SER A 229 -1.50 -42.06 -1.20
CA SER A 229 -2.20 -40.86 -1.70
C SER A 229 -2.89 -40.06 -0.59
N SER A 230 -3.44 -40.78 0.43
CA SER A 230 -4.01 -40.12 1.61
C SER A 230 -2.94 -39.36 2.40
N GLN A 231 -1.76 -39.93 2.59
CA GLN A 231 -0.64 -39.35 3.30
C GLN A 231 -0.09 -38.12 2.55
N GLU A 232 0.07 -38.19 1.23
CA GLU A 232 0.45 -37.09 0.38
C GLU A 232 -0.56 -35.93 0.46
N SER A 233 -1.85 -36.25 0.50
CA SER A 233 -2.93 -35.27 0.66
C SER A 233 -2.85 -34.53 2.00
N VAL A 234 -2.47 -35.22 3.09
CA VAL A 234 -2.23 -34.61 4.40
C VAL A 234 -1.06 -33.63 4.33
N GLU A 235 0.02 -33.99 3.64
CA GLU A 235 1.18 -33.12 3.49
C GLU A 235 0.85 -31.85 2.70
N VAL A 236 0.15 -31.98 1.57
CA VAL A 236 -0.33 -30.83 0.77
C VAL A 236 -1.25 -29.93 1.60
N ALA A 237 -2.15 -30.50 2.38
CA ALA A 237 -3.04 -29.75 3.27
C ALA A 237 -2.25 -28.99 4.35
N ASN A 238 -1.23 -29.60 4.96
CA ASN A 238 -0.34 -28.92 5.93
C ASN A 238 0.42 -27.74 5.29
N GLN A 239 0.92 -27.91 4.07
CA GLN A 239 1.55 -26.82 3.32
C GLN A 239 0.56 -25.67 3.05
N ALA A 240 -0.67 -26.00 2.65
CA ALA A 240 -1.73 -25.00 2.44
C ALA A 240 -2.04 -24.22 3.73
N GLY A 241 -2.16 -24.92 4.86
CA GLY A 241 -2.36 -24.29 6.17
C GLY A 241 -1.21 -23.37 6.59
N SER A 242 0.04 -23.75 6.29
CA SER A 242 1.20 -22.89 6.51
C SER A 242 1.16 -21.61 5.66
N ARG A 243 0.79 -21.75 4.38
CA ARG A 243 0.62 -20.60 3.47
C ARG A 243 -0.47 -19.63 3.93
N LEU A 244 -1.60 -20.16 4.42
CA LEU A 244 -2.67 -19.33 4.96
C LEU A 244 -2.23 -18.54 6.20
N ARG A 245 -1.44 -19.13 7.10
CA ARG A 245 -0.84 -18.41 8.25
C ARG A 245 0.07 -17.27 7.79
N ASP A 246 0.89 -17.49 6.76
CA ASP A 246 1.73 -16.43 6.19
C ASP A 246 0.88 -15.30 5.57
N VAL A 247 -0.22 -15.64 4.90
CA VAL A 247 -1.17 -14.66 4.36
C VAL A 247 -1.79 -13.84 5.50
N THR A 248 -2.28 -14.48 6.55
CA THR A 248 -2.88 -13.80 7.72
C THR A 248 -1.89 -12.80 8.35
N ARG A 249 -0.62 -13.20 8.51
CA ARG A 249 0.42 -12.33 9.03
C ARG A 249 0.65 -11.11 8.13
N ARG A 250 0.77 -11.31 6.80
CA ARG A 250 0.96 -10.22 5.83
C ARG A 250 -0.23 -9.24 5.80
N ILE A 251 -1.44 -9.75 5.98
CA ILE A 251 -2.65 -8.91 6.10
C ILE A 251 -2.56 -8.04 7.37
N GLY A 252 -2.08 -8.60 8.48
CA GLY A 252 -1.81 -7.82 9.70
C GLY A 252 -0.79 -6.69 9.49
N ASP A 253 0.28 -6.95 8.72
CA ASP A 253 1.27 -5.93 8.36
C ASP A 253 0.63 -4.81 7.50
N ILE A 254 -0.25 -5.16 6.56
CA ILE A 254 -1.00 -4.20 5.72
C ILE A 254 -1.93 -3.34 6.59
N ASP A 255 -2.65 -3.92 7.54
CA ASP A 255 -3.52 -3.16 8.45
C ASP A 255 -2.71 -2.16 9.28
N GLY A 256 -1.56 -2.56 9.82
CA GLY A 256 -0.65 -1.65 10.53
C GLY A 256 -0.11 -0.51 9.66
N MET A 257 0.18 -0.78 8.38
CA MET A 257 0.56 0.26 7.42
C MET A 257 -0.59 1.25 7.15
N ASN A 258 -1.82 0.76 6.97
CA ASN A 258 -2.98 1.62 6.75
C ASN A 258 -3.27 2.53 7.96
N GLN A 259 -3.11 2.03 9.18
CA GLN A 259 -3.21 2.86 10.40
C GLN A 259 -2.13 3.95 10.42
N SER A 260 -0.90 3.64 10.00
CA SER A 260 0.19 4.63 9.90
C SER A 260 -0.10 5.70 8.83
N VAL A 261 -0.68 5.30 7.69
CA VAL A 261 -1.12 6.23 6.64
C VAL A 261 -2.23 7.14 7.16
N ALA A 262 -3.22 6.60 7.89
CA ALA A 262 -4.29 7.40 8.48
C ALA A 262 -3.75 8.45 9.46
N ALA A 263 -2.83 8.09 10.35
CA ALA A 263 -2.19 9.02 11.29
C ALA A 263 -1.39 10.11 10.55
N ALA A 264 -0.62 9.75 9.52
CA ALA A 264 0.12 10.72 8.71
C ALA A 264 -0.81 11.68 7.96
N THR A 265 -1.97 11.22 7.50
CA THR A 265 -2.97 12.08 6.83
C THR A 265 -3.67 13.04 7.79
N GLU A 266 -3.89 12.65 9.04
CA GLU A 266 -4.38 13.56 10.08
C GLU A 266 -3.38 14.70 10.33
N GLU A 267 -2.08 14.38 10.42
CA GLU A 267 -1.02 15.38 10.55
C GLU A 267 -0.94 16.30 9.31
N GLN A 268 -1.04 15.74 8.10
CA GLN A 268 -1.09 16.52 6.86
C GLN A 268 -2.30 17.47 6.82
N THR A 269 -3.46 17.04 7.32
CA THR A 269 -4.66 17.90 7.40
C THR A 269 -4.41 19.12 8.29
N ALA A 270 -3.76 18.96 9.44
CA ALA A 270 -3.39 20.07 10.31
C ALA A 270 -2.39 21.02 9.65
N VAL A 271 -1.44 20.50 8.86
CA VAL A 271 -0.51 21.33 8.07
C VAL A 271 -1.25 22.13 7.00
N VAL A 272 -2.18 21.52 6.27
CA VAL A 272 -3.02 22.19 5.25
C VAL A 272 -3.84 23.32 5.88
N GLU A 273 -4.41 23.10 7.05
CA GLU A 273 -5.15 24.13 7.81
C GLU A 273 -4.24 25.32 8.18
N THR A 274 -3.04 25.03 8.66
CA THR A 274 -2.04 26.06 8.98
C THR A 274 -1.64 26.86 7.74
N LEU A 275 -1.37 26.19 6.62
CA LEU A 275 -1.05 26.83 5.34
C LEU A 275 -2.18 27.74 4.85
N ASN A 276 -3.44 27.35 5.02
CA ASN A 276 -4.58 28.21 4.67
C ASN A 276 -4.62 29.50 5.51
N ILE A 277 -4.29 29.42 6.79
CA ILE A 277 -4.18 30.59 7.66
C ILE A 277 -3.05 31.52 7.18
N ASP A 278 -1.88 30.95 6.90
CA ASP A 278 -0.70 31.69 6.45
C ASP A 278 -0.95 32.40 5.11
N ILE A 279 -1.59 31.75 4.16
CA ILE A 279 -1.95 32.36 2.87
C ILE A 279 -2.91 33.55 3.04
N ASN A 280 -3.89 33.42 3.92
CA ASN A 280 -4.79 34.55 4.22
C ASN A 280 -4.04 35.72 4.87
N GLN A 281 -3.07 35.44 5.73
CA GLN A 281 -2.22 36.44 6.34
C GLN A 281 -1.33 37.13 5.32
N ILE A 282 -0.72 36.39 4.39
CA ILE A 282 0.07 36.94 3.27
C ILE A 282 -0.79 37.86 2.41
N ASN A 283 -2.02 37.48 2.08
CA ASN A 283 -2.94 38.35 1.32
C ASN A 283 -3.23 39.67 2.06
N THR A 284 -3.45 39.59 3.37
CA THR A 284 -3.67 40.75 4.22
C THR A 284 -2.43 41.68 4.21
N LEU A 285 -1.24 41.11 4.36
CA LEU A 285 0.02 41.88 4.31
C LEU A 285 0.27 42.52 2.95
N ASN A 286 -0.07 41.83 1.86
CA ASN A 286 0.01 42.40 0.50
C ASN A 286 -0.89 43.62 0.35
N GLN A 287 -2.15 43.55 0.79
CA GLN A 287 -3.07 44.66 0.75
C GLN A 287 -2.58 45.87 1.58
N GLN A 288 -2.05 45.59 2.78
CA GLN A 288 -1.45 46.63 3.63
C GLN A 288 -0.21 47.23 2.98
N GLY A 289 0.64 46.41 2.33
CA GLY A 289 1.80 46.86 1.59
C GLY A 289 1.44 47.86 0.47
N VAL A 290 0.43 47.55 -0.33
CA VAL A 290 -0.09 48.43 -1.39
C VAL A 290 -0.65 49.72 -0.80
N ALA A 291 -1.40 49.64 0.31
CA ALA A 291 -1.94 50.83 0.98
C ALA A 291 -0.83 51.75 1.48
N ASN A 292 0.21 51.21 2.12
CA ASN A 292 1.37 51.98 2.61
C ASN A 292 2.16 52.62 1.46
N LEU A 293 2.32 51.96 0.32
CA LEU A 293 2.96 52.53 -0.86
C LEU A 293 2.15 53.68 -1.46
N ASN A 294 0.82 53.55 -1.50
CA ASN A 294 -0.04 54.66 -1.96
C ASN A 294 0.05 55.87 -1.03
N GLU A 295 0.18 55.71 0.28
CA GLU A 295 0.44 56.77 1.22
C GLU A 295 1.83 57.41 0.95
N THR A 296 2.87 56.63 0.76
CA THR A 296 4.21 57.07 0.39
C THR A 296 4.20 57.91 -0.90
N LEU A 297 3.45 57.48 -1.92
CA LEU A 297 3.29 58.25 -3.17
C LEU A 297 2.64 59.62 -2.93
N LYS A 298 1.63 59.69 -2.06
CA LYS A 298 0.98 60.94 -1.67
C LYS A 298 1.94 61.86 -0.94
N ASP A 299 2.75 61.34 -0.02
CA ASP A 299 3.74 62.10 0.73
C ASP A 299 4.86 62.64 -0.19
N CYS A 300 5.32 61.82 -1.14
CA CYS A 300 6.28 62.26 -2.15
C CYS A 300 5.72 63.36 -3.06
N ALA A 301 4.44 63.29 -3.42
CA ALA A 301 3.80 64.38 -4.17
C ALA A 301 3.77 65.70 -3.38
N ALA A 302 3.42 65.60 -2.08
CA ALA A 302 3.46 66.79 -1.19
C ALA A 302 4.88 67.29 -1.01
N LEU A 303 5.89 66.47 -0.85
CA LEU A 303 7.30 66.79 -0.73
C LEU A 303 7.81 67.46 -2.01
N SER A 304 7.47 66.93 -3.18
CA SER A 304 7.80 67.56 -4.49
C SER A 304 7.18 68.96 -4.65
N GLN A 305 5.93 69.10 -4.20
CA GLN A 305 5.26 70.40 -4.20
C GLN A 305 5.99 71.43 -3.29
N GLN A 306 6.39 71.00 -2.08
CA GLN A 306 7.13 71.90 -1.15
C GLN A 306 8.52 72.24 -1.69
N ALA A 307 9.24 71.28 -2.26
CA ALA A 307 10.52 71.57 -2.93
C ALA A 307 10.35 72.53 -4.11
N GLY A 308 9.27 72.38 -4.90
CA GLY A 308 8.96 73.37 -5.96
C GLY A 308 8.70 74.77 -5.45
N ARG A 309 7.97 74.94 -4.34
CA ARG A 309 7.76 76.21 -3.67
C ARG A 309 9.06 76.82 -3.16
N LEU A 310 9.92 76.04 -2.52
CA LEU A 310 11.19 76.46 -2.00
C LEU A 310 12.13 76.89 -3.14
N LYS A 311 12.12 76.13 -4.25
CA LYS A 311 12.83 76.52 -5.47
C LYS A 311 12.36 77.89 -5.98
N GLN A 312 11.06 78.13 -6.07
CA GLN A 312 10.55 79.50 -6.48
C GLN A 312 11.00 80.64 -5.57
N LEU A 313 11.05 80.39 -4.24
CA LEU A 313 11.55 81.33 -3.27
C LEU A 313 13.05 81.61 -3.47
N VAL A 314 13.84 80.60 -3.72
CA VAL A 314 15.27 80.70 -4.00
C VAL A 314 15.52 81.34 -5.34
N ASP A 315 14.78 81.07 -6.38
CA ASP A 315 14.88 81.60 -7.72
C ASP A 315 14.48 83.11 -7.76
N SER A 316 13.80 83.58 -6.68
CA SER A 316 13.57 85.08 -6.53
C SER A 316 14.83 85.88 -6.16
N PHE A 317 15.89 85.18 -5.74
CA PHE A 317 17.20 85.77 -5.54
C PHE A 317 18.08 85.50 -6.76
N LYS A 318 18.82 86.52 -7.18
CA LYS A 318 19.82 86.31 -8.21
C LYS A 318 21.14 85.91 -7.54
N ILE A 319 21.54 84.64 -7.68
CA ILE A 319 22.75 84.06 -7.11
C ILE A 319 23.79 83.79 -8.19
#